data_5cd5fdc7eb4acd9530d85f2e971adcf4
#
_entry.id   5cd5fdc7eb4acd9530d85f2e971adcf4
#
_cell.length_a   1.000
_cell.length_b   1.000
_cell.length_c   1.000
_cell.angle_alpha   90.00
_cell.angle_beta   90.00
_cell.angle_gamma   90.00
#
_symmetry.space_group_name_H-M   'P 1'
#
loop_
_entity.id
_entity.type
_entity.pdbx_description
1 polymer ?
#
loop_
_entity_poly.entity_id
_entity_poly.type
_entity_poly.pdbx_seq_one_letter_code
_entity_poly.pdbx_strand_id
1 'polypeptide(L)'
;MSWAALTSGGKDSILSCQKAIDSGKDVRYMVTARPENRDSYMFHSANLDAVPVIARVAGMEYVEIETHGRKEEELADLQAGLAALDIEGVIAGAVASEYQTQRVKTITDKLGLGLFTPLWNMDTEFLLKEVAERMDAIIVVTAAEGLDASFLGAHFNQDLIGRLKRVAESRRINLAGEGGEYESLTLNAPFFSRPITYTTQEIRSTPDRHELVLGGFA
;
A
#
# COMPACT_ATOMS: atom_id res chain seq x y z
N MET A 1 -16.64 -17.34 4.91
CA MET A 1 -16.54 -16.02 5.56
C MET A 1 -15.48 -15.24 4.82
N SER A 2 -15.65 -13.92 4.67
CA SER A 2 -14.81 -13.10 3.81
C SER A 2 -13.69 -12.37 4.58
N TRP A 3 -12.69 -11.88 3.85
CA TRP A 3 -11.56 -11.11 4.37
C TRP A 3 -11.56 -9.69 3.80
N ALA A 4 -11.04 -8.75 4.59
CA ALA A 4 -10.83 -7.37 4.17
C ALA A 4 -9.34 -7.07 4.02
N ALA A 5 -8.92 -6.53 2.88
CA ALA A 5 -7.55 -6.08 2.65
C ALA A 5 -7.43 -4.58 2.95
N LEU A 6 -6.62 -4.22 3.95
CA LEU A 6 -6.24 -2.82 4.15
C LEU A 6 -5.28 -2.41 3.04
N THR A 7 -5.63 -1.38 2.28
CA THR A 7 -4.84 -1.00 1.11
C THR A 7 -4.79 0.51 0.87
N SER A 8 -3.63 0.97 0.45
CA SER A 8 -3.39 2.28 -0.16
C SER A 8 -3.15 2.18 -1.69
N GLY A 9 -3.30 0.99 -2.27
CA GLY A 9 -2.95 0.72 -3.66
C GLY A 9 -1.45 0.51 -3.91
N GLY A 10 -0.63 0.61 -2.88
CA GLY A 10 0.82 0.39 -2.95
C GLY A 10 1.20 -1.09 -3.09
N LYS A 11 2.44 -1.33 -3.53
CA LYS A 11 2.99 -2.67 -3.81
C LYS A 11 2.79 -3.68 -2.68
N ASP A 12 3.00 -3.27 -1.43
CA ASP A 12 2.99 -4.18 -0.29
C ASP A 12 1.57 -4.62 0.07
N SER A 13 0.62 -3.67 0.08
CA SER A 13 -0.78 -3.98 0.34
C SER A 13 -1.40 -4.86 -0.75
N ILE A 14 -1.07 -4.60 -2.03
CA ILE A 14 -1.56 -5.40 -3.15
C ILE A 14 -0.89 -6.78 -3.18
N LEU A 15 0.42 -6.88 -2.90
CA LEU A 15 1.09 -8.18 -2.79
C LEU A 15 0.53 -9.00 -1.63
N SER A 16 0.22 -8.37 -0.49
CA SER A 16 -0.42 -9.05 0.64
C SER A 16 -1.80 -9.57 0.31
N CYS A 17 -2.60 -8.80 -0.43
CA CYS A 17 -3.88 -9.22 -0.95
C CYS A 17 -3.72 -10.44 -1.89
N GLN A 18 -2.78 -10.41 -2.83
CA GLN A 18 -2.47 -11.52 -3.71
C GLN A 18 -2.10 -12.79 -2.93
N LYS A 19 -1.22 -12.67 -1.93
CA LYS A 19 -0.83 -13.81 -1.09
C LYS A 19 -1.99 -14.39 -0.28
N ALA A 20 -2.93 -13.54 0.13
CA ALA A 20 -4.14 -14.00 0.80
C ALA A 20 -5.02 -14.84 -0.16
N ILE A 21 -5.22 -14.36 -1.38
CA ILE A 21 -5.94 -15.09 -2.43
C ILE A 21 -5.25 -16.41 -2.76
N ASP A 22 -3.93 -16.39 -2.94
CA ASP A 22 -3.11 -17.59 -3.20
C ASP A 22 -3.22 -18.62 -2.05
N SER A 23 -3.45 -18.16 -0.82
CA SER A 23 -3.67 -19.03 0.35
C SER A 23 -5.12 -19.50 0.50
N GLY A 24 -5.99 -19.20 -0.46
CA GLY A 24 -7.39 -19.62 -0.50
C GLY A 24 -8.34 -18.77 0.35
N LYS A 25 -7.93 -17.56 0.77
CA LYS A 25 -8.82 -16.63 1.46
C LYS A 25 -9.79 -15.96 0.48
N ASP A 26 -11.05 -15.87 0.87
CA ASP A 26 -12.09 -15.15 0.13
C ASP A 26 -11.98 -13.65 0.46
N VAL A 27 -11.19 -12.91 -0.33
CA VAL A 27 -10.98 -11.47 -0.14
C VAL A 27 -12.10 -10.71 -0.84
N ARG A 28 -13.01 -10.15 -0.05
CA ARG A 28 -14.21 -9.45 -0.57
C ARG A 28 -14.07 -7.94 -0.55
N TYR A 29 -13.37 -7.39 0.44
CA TYR A 29 -13.30 -5.94 0.64
C TYR A 29 -11.89 -5.40 0.47
N MET A 30 -11.77 -4.26 -0.22
CA MET A 30 -10.62 -3.38 -0.18
C MET A 30 -10.95 -2.17 0.69
N VAL A 31 -10.27 -2.06 1.83
CA VAL A 31 -10.52 -1.02 2.84
C VAL A 31 -9.39 -0.02 2.82
N THR A 32 -9.73 1.26 2.60
CA THR A 32 -8.77 2.37 2.64
C THR A 32 -9.14 3.32 3.77
N ALA A 33 -8.18 3.61 4.64
CA ALA A 33 -8.30 4.73 5.57
C ALA A 33 -7.85 6.00 4.85
N ARG A 34 -8.76 6.97 4.71
CA ARG A 34 -8.49 8.28 4.08
C ARG A 34 -8.40 9.35 5.16
N PRO A 35 -7.21 9.85 5.48
CA PRO A 35 -7.07 10.93 6.44
C PRO A 35 -7.54 12.25 5.83
N GLU A 36 -8.28 13.06 6.61
CA GLU A 36 -8.63 14.44 6.25
C GLU A 36 -7.37 15.31 6.07
N ASN A 37 -6.34 15.02 6.86
CA ASN A 37 -5.05 15.70 6.76
C ASN A 37 -4.05 14.83 5.98
N ARG A 38 -3.43 15.39 4.93
CA ARG A 38 -2.41 14.72 4.11
C ARG A 38 -1.13 14.34 4.86
N ASP A 39 -0.91 14.89 6.04
CA ASP A 39 0.26 14.63 6.90
C ASP A 39 0.01 13.48 7.90
N SER A 40 -0.92 12.56 7.62
CA SER A 40 -1.16 11.40 8.48
C SER A 40 0.09 10.54 8.62
N TYR A 41 0.42 10.20 9.86
CA TYR A 41 1.59 9.37 10.19
C TYR A 41 1.39 7.88 9.86
N MET A 42 0.13 7.43 9.75
CA MET A 42 -0.20 6.01 9.54
C MET A 42 -0.60 5.66 8.10
N PHE A 43 -1.17 6.60 7.38
CA PHE A 43 -1.77 6.30 6.09
C PHE A 43 -1.17 7.17 5.00
N HIS A 44 -0.65 6.51 3.96
CA HIS A 44 -0.19 7.17 2.75
C HIS A 44 -1.37 7.85 2.04
N SER A 45 -1.13 9.02 1.48
CA SER A 45 -2.18 9.82 0.84
C SER A 45 -2.02 9.97 -0.67
N ALA A 46 -0.87 9.53 -1.22
CA ALA A 46 -0.60 9.69 -2.64
C ALA A 46 -1.47 8.76 -3.49
N ASN A 47 -2.19 9.36 -4.45
CA ASN A 47 -2.99 8.64 -5.45
C ASN A 47 -4.06 7.67 -4.90
N LEU A 48 -4.62 7.93 -3.70
CA LEU A 48 -5.68 7.10 -3.12
C LEU A 48 -6.92 6.97 -4.02
N ASP A 49 -7.13 7.93 -4.94
CA ASP A 49 -8.23 7.89 -5.91
C ASP A 49 -8.10 6.74 -6.93
N ALA A 50 -6.95 6.07 -6.98
CA ALA A 50 -6.78 4.84 -7.74
C ALA A 50 -7.44 3.62 -7.07
N VAL A 51 -7.57 3.61 -5.74
CA VAL A 51 -8.01 2.41 -4.98
C VAL A 51 -9.45 1.99 -5.32
N PRO A 52 -10.43 2.89 -5.48
CA PRO A 52 -11.76 2.50 -5.96
C PRO A 52 -11.74 1.80 -7.33
N VAL A 53 -10.82 2.21 -8.22
CA VAL A 53 -10.66 1.57 -9.53
C VAL A 53 -9.97 0.22 -9.40
N ILE A 54 -8.95 0.12 -8.54
CA ILE A 54 -8.29 -1.15 -8.19
C ILE A 54 -9.32 -2.16 -7.67
N ALA A 55 -10.15 -1.77 -6.70
CA ALA A 55 -11.19 -2.63 -6.15
C ALA A 55 -12.17 -3.11 -7.24
N ARG A 56 -12.57 -2.21 -8.15
CA ARG A 56 -13.46 -2.55 -9.28
C ARG A 56 -12.84 -3.59 -10.21
N VAL A 57 -11.58 -3.40 -10.63
CA VAL A 57 -10.91 -4.36 -11.54
C VAL A 57 -10.56 -5.67 -10.85
N ALA A 58 -10.43 -5.65 -9.52
CA ALA A 58 -10.27 -6.83 -8.69
C ALA A 58 -11.59 -7.58 -8.42
N GLY A 59 -12.75 -6.98 -8.76
CA GLY A 59 -14.06 -7.56 -8.43
C GLY A 59 -14.39 -7.52 -6.95
N MET A 60 -13.81 -6.58 -6.19
CA MET A 60 -13.98 -6.42 -4.74
C MET A 60 -14.79 -5.17 -4.40
N GLU A 61 -15.43 -5.18 -3.24
CA GLU A 61 -16.12 -4.00 -2.70
C GLU A 61 -15.10 -3.02 -2.13
N TYR A 62 -15.21 -1.75 -2.53
CA TYR A 62 -14.41 -0.67 -1.98
C TYR A 62 -15.07 -0.09 -0.74
N VAL A 63 -14.32 0.02 0.34
CA VAL A 63 -14.77 0.65 1.59
C VAL A 63 -13.77 1.74 1.96
N GLU A 64 -14.24 2.97 2.00
CA GLU A 64 -13.46 4.11 2.47
C GLU A 64 -13.84 4.42 3.91
N ILE A 65 -12.84 4.53 4.78
CA ILE A 65 -12.99 4.95 6.16
C ILE A 65 -12.33 6.32 6.29
N GLU A 66 -13.15 7.36 6.40
CA GLU A 66 -12.64 8.70 6.69
C GLU A 66 -12.07 8.74 8.09
N THR A 67 -10.87 9.34 8.25
CA THR A 67 -10.23 9.50 9.54
C THR A 67 -9.84 10.96 9.77
N HIS A 68 -9.96 11.44 11.00
CA HIS A 68 -9.64 12.84 11.33
C HIS A 68 -8.14 13.16 11.37
N GLY A 69 -7.27 12.21 11.00
CA GLY A 69 -5.82 12.43 10.94
C GLY A 69 -5.14 12.59 12.30
N ARG A 70 -5.82 12.27 13.40
CA ARG A 70 -5.26 12.25 14.74
C ARG A 70 -4.95 10.83 15.17
N LYS A 71 -3.73 10.63 15.62
CA LYS A 71 -3.09 9.32 15.86
C LYS A 71 -3.93 8.27 16.60
N GLU A 72 -4.75 8.67 17.59
CA GLU A 72 -5.59 7.74 18.37
C GLU A 72 -7.01 7.65 17.81
N GLU A 73 -7.52 8.71 17.19
CA GLU A 73 -8.84 8.76 16.57
C GLU A 73 -8.87 7.87 15.30
N GLU A 74 -7.81 7.89 14.50
CA GLU A 74 -7.66 7.03 13.30
C GLU A 74 -7.87 5.54 13.60
N LEU A 75 -7.44 5.08 14.77
CA LEU A 75 -7.63 3.68 15.17
C LEU A 75 -9.09 3.37 15.54
N ALA A 76 -9.76 4.31 16.20
CA ALA A 76 -11.16 4.16 16.55
C ALA A 76 -12.04 4.16 15.28
N ASP A 77 -11.74 5.04 14.33
CA ASP A 77 -12.43 5.12 13.05
C ASP A 77 -12.23 3.83 12.24
N LEU A 78 -10.97 3.34 12.15
CA LEU A 78 -10.66 2.07 11.48
C LEU A 78 -11.37 0.89 12.16
N GLN A 79 -11.37 0.84 13.51
CA GLN A 79 -12.07 -0.20 14.26
C GLN A 79 -13.57 -0.17 13.98
N ALA A 80 -14.20 1.01 13.98
CA ALA A 80 -15.62 1.15 13.71
C ALA A 80 -15.99 0.74 12.27
N GLY A 81 -15.17 1.15 11.30
CA GLY A 81 -15.37 0.77 9.90
C GLY A 81 -15.26 -0.74 9.67
N LEU A 82 -14.25 -1.39 10.28
CA LEU A 82 -14.08 -2.84 10.17
C LEU A 82 -15.19 -3.61 10.91
N ALA A 83 -15.69 -3.11 12.04
CA ALA A 83 -16.78 -3.73 12.79
C ALA A 83 -18.12 -3.74 12.02
N ALA A 84 -18.27 -2.86 11.04
CA ALA A 84 -19.47 -2.80 10.20
C ALA A 84 -19.47 -3.84 9.05
N LEU A 85 -18.34 -4.52 8.81
CA LEU A 85 -18.19 -5.50 7.74
C LEU A 85 -18.43 -6.92 8.23
N ASP A 86 -19.05 -7.74 7.37
CA ASP A 86 -19.20 -9.20 7.61
C ASP A 86 -17.92 -9.92 7.17
N ILE A 87 -16.91 -9.91 8.04
CA ILE A 87 -15.58 -10.46 7.78
C ILE A 87 -15.09 -11.36 8.92
N GLU A 88 -14.24 -12.32 8.60
CA GLU A 88 -13.55 -13.17 9.58
C GLU A 88 -12.11 -12.72 9.85
N GLY A 89 -11.56 -11.83 9.01
CA GLY A 89 -10.20 -11.38 9.18
C GLY A 89 -9.80 -10.21 8.29
N VAL A 90 -8.63 -9.66 8.62
CA VAL A 90 -8.02 -8.49 7.99
C VAL A 90 -6.66 -8.88 7.44
N ILE A 91 -6.34 -8.38 6.25
CA ILE A 91 -5.04 -8.52 5.58
C ILE A 91 -4.33 -7.17 5.67
N ALA A 92 -3.07 -7.17 6.08
CA ALA A 92 -2.27 -5.96 6.14
C ALA A 92 -0.88 -6.18 5.51
N GLY A 93 -0.41 -5.17 4.78
CA GLY A 93 0.84 -5.18 4.01
C GLY A 93 2.08 -4.79 4.81
N ALA A 94 2.07 -4.86 6.14
CA ALA A 94 3.23 -4.51 6.95
C ALA A 94 4.38 -5.49 6.74
N VAL A 95 5.57 -4.96 6.45
CA VAL A 95 6.80 -5.76 6.24
C VAL A 95 7.66 -5.79 7.51
N ALA A 96 7.96 -4.64 8.12
CA ALA A 96 8.82 -4.55 9.30
C ALA A 96 8.35 -3.53 10.34
N SER A 97 7.22 -2.85 10.12
CA SER A 97 6.69 -1.85 11.05
C SER A 97 5.94 -2.51 12.20
N GLU A 98 6.65 -2.79 13.31
CA GLU A 98 6.00 -3.27 14.55
C GLU A 98 4.88 -2.34 15.00
N TYR A 99 5.07 -1.04 14.84
CA TYR A 99 4.09 -0.03 15.23
C TYR A 99 2.75 -0.19 14.49
N GLN A 100 2.79 -0.33 13.17
CA GLN A 100 1.58 -0.52 12.36
C GLN A 100 0.94 -1.88 12.63
N THR A 101 1.74 -2.94 12.67
CA THR A 101 1.28 -4.31 12.91
C THR A 101 0.59 -4.43 14.27
N GLN A 102 1.20 -3.87 15.33
CA GLN A 102 0.65 -3.94 16.69
C GLN A 102 -0.70 -3.21 16.79
N ARG A 103 -0.88 -2.11 16.04
CA ARG A 103 -2.14 -1.36 16.03
C ARG A 103 -3.26 -2.10 15.33
N VAL A 104 -2.98 -2.62 14.12
CA VAL A 104 -3.96 -3.44 13.41
C VAL A 104 -4.28 -4.70 14.22
N LYS A 105 -3.28 -5.34 14.85
CA LYS A 105 -3.48 -6.49 15.74
C LYS A 105 -4.39 -6.15 16.92
N THR A 106 -4.19 -4.99 17.56
CA THR A 106 -5.05 -4.56 18.68
C THR A 106 -6.51 -4.41 18.24
N ILE A 107 -6.76 -3.89 17.04
CA ILE A 107 -8.11 -3.76 16.49
C ILE A 107 -8.71 -5.14 16.20
N THR A 108 -7.97 -6.00 15.50
CA THR A 108 -8.46 -7.34 15.15
C THR A 108 -8.73 -8.19 16.38
N ASP A 109 -7.87 -8.14 17.41
CA ASP A 109 -8.06 -8.84 18.69
C ASP A 109 -9.36 -8.37 19.39
N LYS A 110 -9.62 -7.05 19.42
CA LYS A 110 -10.85 -6.49 20.01
C LYS A 110 -12.12 -6.91 19.27
N LEU A 111 -12.04 -7.06 17.95
CA LEU A 111 -13.16 -7.45 17.11
C LEU A 111 -13.32 -8.97 16.96
N GLY A 112 -12.39 -9.76 17.50
CA GLY A 112 -12.38 -11.21 17.32
C GLY A 112 -12.07 -11.65 15.90
N LEU A 113 -11.35 -10.83 15.13
CA LEU A 113 -10.98 -11.08 13.74
C LEU A 113 -9.59 -11.70 13.61
N GLY A 114 -9.39 -12.53 12.60
CA GLY A 114 -8.06 -12.98 12.20
C GLY A 114 -7.22 -11.84 11.63
N LEU A 115 -5.90 -11.91 11.79
CA LEU A 115 -4.95 -11.00 11.14
C LEU A 115 -4.00 -11.82 10.25
N PHE A 116 -3.87 -11.41 8.98
CA PHE A 116 -2.95 -12.02 8.02
C PHE A 116 -1.95 -10.98 7.51
N THR A 117 -0.68 -11.15 7.86
CA THR A 117 0.44 -10.27 7.51
C THR A 117 1.51 -11.08 6.77
N PRO A 118 1.26 -11.46 5.49
CA PRO A 118 2.12 -12.42 4.79
C PRO A 118 3.52 -11.90 4.45
N LEU A 119 3.75 -10.59 4.56
CA LEU A 119 5.04 -9.97 4.28
C LEU A 119 5.87 -9.73 5.55
N TRP A 120 5.34 -10.05 6.72
CA TRP A 120 6.02 -9.80 7.98
C TRP A 120 7.39 -10.48 8.06
N ASN A 121 8.44 -9.68 8.31
CA ASN A 121 9.83 -10.11 8.33
C ASN A 121 10.34 -10.76 7.03
N MET A 122 9.69 -10.49 5.90
CA MET A 122 10.18 -10.95 4.61
C MET A 122 11.48 -10.22 4.26
N ASP A 123 12.42 -10.95 3.67
CA ASP A 123 13.62 -10.33 3.12
C ASP A 123 13.26 -9.29 2.05
N THR A 124 13.82 -8.09 2.16
CA THR A 124 13.42 -6.94 1.33
C THR A 124 13.77 -7.12 -0.14
N GLU A 125 14.87 -7.80 -0.46
CA GLU A 125 15.23 -8.09 -1.85
C GLU A 125 14.29 -9.12 -2.46
N PHE A 126 13.94 -10.14 -1.68
CA PHE A 126 12.99 -11.16 -2.10
C PHE A 126 11.62 -10.54 -2.35
N LEU A 127 11.17 -9.66 -1.45
CA LEU A 127 9.92 -8.91 -1.61
C LEU A 127 9.90 -8.12 -2.91
N LEU A 128 10.96 -7.32 -3.18
CA LEU A 128 11.02 -6.50 -4.40
C LEU A 128 11.10 -7.33 -5.68
N LYS A 129 11.77 -8.50 -5.63
CA LYS A 129 11.78 -9.44 -6.75
C LYS A 129 10.37 -10.00 -7.01
N GLU A 130 9.67 -10.40 -5.94
CA GLU A 130 8.30 -10.91 -6.05
C GLU A 130 7.33 -9.84 -6.62
N VAL A 131 7.48 -8.57 -6.19
CA VAL A 131 6.76 -7.44 -6.79
C VAL A 131 7.05 -7.33 -8.29
N ALA A 132 8.34 -7.30 -8.67
CA ALA A 132 8.77 -7.14 -10.06
C ALA A 132 8.35 -8.28 -10.98
N GLU A 133 8.24 -9.49 -10.46
CA GLU A 133 7.87 -10.68 -11.22
C GLU A 133 6.35 -10.85 -11.37
N ARG A 134 5.58 -10.40 -10.39
CA ARG A 134 4.15 -10.69 -10.29
C ARG A 134 3.25 -9.51 -10.59
N MET A 135 3.73 -8.28 -10.44
CA MET A 135 2.90 -7.07 -10.50
C MET A 135 3.53 -6.02 -11.39
N ASP A 136 2.70 -5.12 -11.89
CA ASP A 136 3.15 -3.86 -12.47
C ASP A 136 2.89 -2.74 -11.43
N ALA A 137 3.94 -2.27 -10.79
CA ALA A 137 3.88 -1.19 -9.82
C ALA A 137 4.92 -0.13 -10.17
N ILE A 138 4.63 1.13 -9.86
CA ILE A 138 5.49 2.28 -10.11
C ILE A 138 5.77 3.04 -8.83
N ILE A 139 6.91 3.75 -8.75
CA ILE A 139 7.19 4.72 -7.70
C ILE A 139 6.38 6.00 -7.98
N VAL A 140 5.61 6.46 -6.98
CA VAL A 140 4.82 7.71 -7.08
C VAL A 140 5.27 8.80 -6.11
N VAL A 141 6.04 8.46 -5.11
CA VAL A 141 6.65 9.43 -4.18
C VAL A 141 8.09 9.03 -3.92
N THR A 142 8.97 10.04 -3.80
CA THR A 142 10.30 9.89 -3.23
C THR A 142 10.51 10.95 -2.14
N ALA A 143 11.02 10.53 -0.96
CA ALA A 143 11.16 11.37 0.22
C ALA A 143 12.44 11.05 1.03
N ALA A 144 13.47 10.51 0.39
CA ALA A 144 14.74 10.23 1.04
C ALA A 144 15.93 10.74 0.22
N GLU A 145 17.03 11.04 0.91
CA GLU A 145 18.27 11.47 0.28
C GLU A 145 18.79 10.40 -0.69
N GLY A 146 19.04 10.82 -1.93
CA GLY A 146 19.47 9.94 -3.02
C GLY A 146 18.35 9.39 -3.90
N LEU A 147 17.09 9.64 -3.53
CA LEU A 147 15.92 9.33 -4.34
C LEU A 147 15.33 10.62 -4.91
N ASP A 148 15.76 11.03 -6.07
CA ASP A 148 15.28 12.22 -6.76
C ASP A 148 14.06 11.96 -7.67
N ALA A 149 13.58 12.99 -8.36
CA ALA A 149 12.43 12.90 -9.25
C ALA A 149 12.59 11.91 -10.42
N SER A 150 13.83 11.47 -10.74
CA SER A 150 14.07 10.49 -11.80
C SER A 150 13.58 9.08 -11.47
N PHE A 151 13.24 8.84 -10.21
CA PHE A 151 12.63 7.59 -9.78
C PHE A 151 11.10 7.59 -9.96
N LEU A 152 10.46 8.75 -10.09
CA LEU A 152 9.02 8.84 -10.28
C LEU A 152 8.59 8.18 -11.60
N GLY A 153 7.54 7.38 -11.53
CA GLY A 153 7.03 6.62 -12.67
C GLY A 153 7.88 5.40 -13.05
N ALA A 154 9.00 5.15 -12.36
CA ALA A 154 9.81 3.97 -12.63
C ALA A 154 9.07 2.69 -12.20
N HIS A 155 8.95 1.72 -13.12
CA HIS A 155 8.36 0.43 -12.87
C HIS A 155 9.27 -0.47 -12.05
N PHE A 156 8.72 -1.23 -11.11
CA PHE A 156 9.46 -2.23 -10.36
C PHE A 156 9.90 -3.35 -11.31
N ASN A 157 11.19 -3.36 -11.59
CA ASN A 157 11.89 -4.35 -12.39
C ASN A 157 13.34 -4.48 -11.91
N GLN A 158 14.14 -5.31 -12.52
CA GLN A 158 15.54 -5.54 -12.13
C GLN A 158 16.39 -4.26 -12.19
N ASP A 159 16.13 -3.35 -13.15
CA ASP A 159 16.85 -2.08 -13.26
C ASP A 159 16.55 -1.17 -12.07
N LEU A 160 15.26 -0.94 -11.75
CA LEU A 160 14.87 -0.15 -10.60
C LEU A 160 15.41 -0.74 -9.29
N ILE A 161 15.32 -2.05 -9.09
CA ILE A 161 15.88 -2.72 -7.91
C ILE A 161 17.40 -2.46 -7.82
N GLY A 162 18.12 -2.56 -8.93
CA GLY A 162 19.54 -2.24 -8.99
C GLY A 162 19.86 -0.78 -8.67
N ARG A 163 19.01 0.17 -9.10
CA ARG A 163 19.14 1.59 -8.75
C ARG A 163 18.90 1.82 -7.26
N LEU A 164 17.83 1.24 -6.69
CA LEU A 164 17.52 1.34 -5.25
C LEU A 164 18.64 0.76 -4.37
N LYS A 165 19.22 -0.38 -4.77
CA LYS A 165 20.36 -0.98 -4.05
C LYS A 165 21.58 -0.03 -4.02
N ARG A 166 21.95 0.59 -5.14
CA ARG A 166 23.06 1.58 -5.18
C ARG A 166 22.80 2.75 -4.24
N VAL A 167 21.54 3.22 -4.14
CA VAL A 167 21.19 4.27 -3.18
C VAL A 167 21.31 3.74 -1.75
N ALA A 168 20.79 2.53 -1.47
CA ALA A 168 20.84 1.93 -0.13
C ALA A 168 22.28 1.68 0.36
N GLU A 169 23.21 1.35 -0.55
CA GLU A 169 24.64 1.21 -0.23
C GLU A 169 25.31 2.53 0.17
N SER A 170 24.88 3.65 -0.43
CA SER A 170 25.45 4.98 -0.19
C SER A 170 24.69 5.82 0.85
N ARG A 171 23.44 5.49 1.10
CA ARG A 171 22.51 6.16 2.02
C ARG A 171 21.81 5.12 2.88
N ARG A 172 21.44 5.50 4.09
CA ARG A 172 20.71 4.61 5.01
C ARG A 172 19.23 4.61 4.69
N ILE A 173 18.85 4.05 3.54
CA ILE A 173 17.43 3.86 3.18
C ILE A 173 17.01 2.39 3.33
N ASN A 174 15.75 2.17 3.68
CA ASN A 174 15.16 0.86 3.60
C ASN A 174 14.86 0.52 2.13
N LEU A 175 15.40 -0.60 1.64
CA LEU A 175 15.25 -0.99 0.25
C LEU A 175 13.79 -1.20 -0.18
N ALA A 176 12.92 -1.61 0.74
CA ALA A 176 11.48 -1.79 0.49
C ALA A 176 10.65 -0.50 0.67
N GLY A 177 11.25 0.61 1.16
CA GLY A 177 10.55 1.87 1.38
C GLY A 177 9.73 1.94 2.67
N GLU A 178 9.98 1.02 3.63
CA GLU A 178 9.21 0.93 4.88
C GLU A 178 9.36 2.14 5.82
N GLY A 179 10.41 2.91 5.68
CA GLY A 179 10.64 4.15 6.44
C GLY A 179 10.02 5.40 5.79
N GLY A 180 9.23 5.24 4.71
CA GLY A 180 8.66 6.34 3.96
C GLY A 180 9.62 6.95 2.93
N GLU A 181 10.70 6.23 2.59
CA GLU A 181 11.69 6.68 1.61
C GLU A 181 11.07 6.88 0.23
N TYR A 182 10.11 6.04 -0.11
CA TYR A 182 9.30 6.17 -1.31
C TYR A 182 7.93 5.50 -1.13
N GLU A 183 6.96 5.92 -1.95
CA GLU A 183 5.65 5.30 -2.06
C GLU A 183 5.44 4.76 -3.47
N SER A 184 4.58 3.76 -3.60
CA SER A 184 4.28 3.08 -4.86
C SER A 184 2.78 3.02 -5.14
N LEU A 185 2.43 2.89 -6.42
CA LEU A 185 1.10 2.56 -6.89
C LEU A 185 1.17 1.34 -7.78
N THR A 186 0.28 0.37 -7.57
CA THR A 186 0.16 -0.82 -8.39
C THR A 186 -0.83 -0.59 -9.53
N LEU A 187 -0.36 -0.80 -10.75
CA LEU A 187 -1.14 -0.63 -11.97
C LEU A 187 -1.74 -1.96 -12.44
N ASN A 188 -1.09 -3.09 -12.12
CA ASN A 188 -1.59 -4.42 -12.44
C ASN A 188 -1.12 -5.48 -11.45
N ALA A 189 -1.97 -6.48 -11.20
CA ALA A 189 -1.67 -7.64 -10.37
C ALA A 189 -2.41 -8.87 -10.92
N PRO A 190 -2.02 -10.11 -10.58
CA PRO A 190 -2.64 -11.31 -11.13
C PRO A 190 -4.15 -11.44 -10.89
N PHE A 191 -4.65 -10.87 -9.79
CA PHE A 191 -6.09 -10.89 -9.47
C PHE A 191 -6.88 -9.71 -10.10
N PHE A 192 -6.24 -8.80 -10.83
CA PHE A 192 -6.94 -7.76 -11.59
C PHE A 192 -7.49 -8.34 -12.90
N SER A 193 -8.72 -8.03 -13.24
CA SER A 193 -9.32 -8.40 -14.53
C SER A 193 -8.69 -7.68 -15.73
N ARG A 194 -8.08 -6.52 -15.50
CA ARG A 194 -7.29 -5.72 -16.43
C ARG A 194 -6.40 -4.74 -15.69
N PRO A 195 -5.32 -4.24 -16.30
CA PRO A 195 -4.54 -3.14 -15.72
C PRO A 195 -5.41 -1.88 -15.50
N ILE A 196 -5.11 -1.11 -14.47
CA ILE A 196 -5.63 0.25 -14.33
C ILE A 196 -4.78 1.21 -15.17
N THR A 197 -5.44 2.23 -15.69
CA THR A 197 -4.81 3.29 -16.49
C THR A 197 -5.10 4.65 -15.89
N TYR A 198 -4.34 5.66 -16.29
CA TYR A 198 -4.57 7.06 -15.90
C TYR A 198 -4.38 7.97 -17.10
N THR A 199 -5.06 9.13 -17.11
CA THR A 199 -5.04 10.07 -18.24
C THR A 199 -4.33 11.37 -17.94
N THR A 200 -4.11 11.70 -16.66
CA THR A 200 -3.41 12.91 -16.24
C THR A 200 -2.27 12.58 -15.28
N GLN A 201 -1.19 13.35 -15.39
CA GLN A 201 -0.06 13.26 -14.46
C GLN A 201 0.53 14.66 -14.23
N GLU A 202 0.97 14.90 -13.01
CA GLU A 202 1.65 16.11 -12.57
C GLU A 202 2.77 15.73 -11.61
N ILE A 203 3.96 16.32 -11.78
CA ILE A 203 5.04 16.19 -10.80
C ILE A 203 5.03 17.40 -9.89
N ARG A 204 4.93 17.16 -8.59
CA ARG A 204 5.08 18.16 -7.54
C ARG A 204 6.37 17.89 -6.78
N SER A 205 7.16 18.93 -6.56
CA SER A 205 8.46 18.81 -5.91
C SER A 205 8.62 19.87 -4.83
N THR A 206 9.14 19.43 -3.70
CA THR A 206 9.72 20.26 -2.64
C THR A 206 11.19 19.87 -2.49
N PRO A 207 12.00 20.58 -1.66
CA PRO A 207 13.39 20.18 -1.45
C PRO A 207 13.56 18.73 -0.96
N ASP A 208 12.60 18.21 -0.19
CA ASP A 208 12.72 16.93 0.51
C ASP A 208 11.74 15.86 -0.01
N ARG A 209 10.87 16.20 -0.96
CA ARG A 209 9.84 15.27 -1.47
C ARG A 209 9.48 15.55 -2.92
N HIS A 210 9.42 14.52 -3.72
CA HIS A 210 8.88 14.56 -5.08
C HIS A 210 7.68 13.62 -5.16
N GLU A 211 6.62 14.05 -5.83
CA GLU A 211 5.37 13.32 -5.94
C GLU A 211 4.87 13.32 -7.38
N LEU A 212 4.52 12.14 -7.89
CA LEU A 212 3.82 11.95 -9.15
C LEU A 212 2.32 11.82 -8.85
N VAL A 213 1.59 12.89 -9.07
CA VAL A 213 0.14 12.93 -8.90
C VAL A 213 -0.52 12.47 -10.19
N LEU A 214 -1.28 11.41 -10.10
CA LEU A 214 -1.98 10.79 -11.22
C LEU A 214 -3.48 11.02 -11.09
N GLY A 215 -4.20 11.05 -12.23
CA GLY A 215 -5.64 11.24 -12.22
C GLY A 215 -6.32 10.69 -13.48
N GLY A 216 -7.66 10.67 -13.45
CA GLY A 216 -8.46 10.10 -14.53
C GLY A 216 -8.25 8.59 -14.62
N PHE A 217 -8.25 7.90 -13.48
CA PHE A 217 -8.10 6.46 -13.39
C PHE A 217 -9.28 5.72 -14.03
N ALA A 218 -8.99 4.63 -14.77
CA ALA A 218 -9.98 3.79 -15.43
C ALA A 218 -9.63 2.30 -15.34
#